data_6ecb7985e11d0c435c6c8871ff121722
#
_entry.id   6ecb7985e11d0c435c6c8871ff121722
#
_cell.length_a   1.000
_cell.length_b   1.000
_cell.length_c   1.000
_cell.angle_alpha   90.00
_cell.angle_beta   90.00
_cell.angle_gamma   90.00
#
_symmetry.space_group_name_H-M   'P 1'
#
loop_
_entity.id
_entity.type
_entity.pdbx_description
1 polymer ?
#
loop_
_entity_poly.entity_id
_entity_poly.type
_entity_poly.pdbx_seq_one_letter_code
_entity_poly.pdbx_strand_id
1 'polypeptide(L)'
;MFLGILLFSACTKDEEGGDIVWDFWNYNMVFAVTDAAGRDLLDPAVEENVLGNDIRVYYRGEVYVPADDSRAMERGGLALRHGYDEEADRYVLAFGLFSPADQHHRQTFTIDWGDGTRNEVAFDCYVAGPEERPAVRKSLYLDGEQTEDTPYLIRLVK
;
A
#
# COMPACT_ATOMS: atom_id res chain seq x y z
N MET A 1 -62.07 -47.60 4.40
CA MET A 1 -60.70 -47.96 4.08
C MET A 1 -60.12 -46.85 3.27
N PHE A 2 -59.46 -45.85 3.97
CA PHE A 2 -58.89 -44.64 3.34
C PHE A 2 -57.41 -44.83 3.23
N LEU A 3 -56.91 -44.86 2.01
CA LEU A 3 -55.48 -44.96 1.71
C LEU A 3 -54.89 -43.55 1.64
N GLY A 4 -54.16 -43.17 2.67
CA GLY A 4 -53.47 -41.88 2.73
C GLY A 4 -52.17 -41.95 1.93
N ILE A 5 -52.08 -41.15 0.88
CA ILE A 5 -50.85 -40.94 0.11
C ILE A 5 -50.02 -39.86 0.83
N LEU A 6 -48.91 -40.27 1.43
CA LEU A 6 -47.88 -39.35 1.94
C LEU A 6 -47.01 -38.87 0.78
N LEU A 7 -47.20 -37.61 0.39
CA LEU A 7 -46.28 -36.89 -0.49
C LEU A 7 -45.08 -36.43 0.32
N PHE A 8 -43.94 -37.09 0.14
CA PHE A 8 -42.66 -36.57 0.60
C PHE A 8 -42.23 -35.42 -0.36
N SER A 9 -42.38 -34.20 0.12
CA SER A 9 -41.75 -33.03 -0.51
C SER A 9 -40.28 -33.08 -0.19
N ALA A 10 -39.45 -33.49 -1.16
CA ALA A 10 -38.02 -33.36 -1.09
C ALA A 10 -37.69 -31.86 -1.29
N CYS A 11 -37.41 -31.17 -0.22
CA CYS A 11 -36.71 -29.91 -0.29
C CYS A 11 -35.31 -30.19 -0.81
N THR A 12 -35.06 -29.95 -2.08
CA THR A 12 -33.72 -29.75 -2.59
C THR A 12 -33.22 -28.42 -1.98
N LYS A 13 -32.32 -28.53 -1.01
CA LYS A 13 -31.49 -27.42 -0.63
C LYS A 13 -30.60 -27.10 -1.86
N ASP A 14 -31.01 -26.13 -2.62
CA ASP A 14 -30.05 -25.40 -3.48
C ASP A 14 -29.03 -24.77 -2.54
N GLU A 15 -27.87 -25.38 -2.41
CA GLU A 15 -26.70 -24.75 -1.87
C GLU A 15 -26.32 -23.69 -2.92
N GLU A 16 -26.91 -22.49 -2.81
CA GLU A 16 -26.35 -21.30 -3.40
C GLU A 16 -24.98 -21.12 -2.72
N GLY A 17 -23.95 -21.64 -3.37
CA GLY A 17 -22.58 -21.28 -3.07
C GLY A 17 -22.48 -19.78 -3.35
N GLY A 18 -22.74 -18.97 -2.34
CA GLY A 18 -22.53 -17.55 -2.43
C GLY A 18 -21.06 -17.35 -2.77
N ASP A 19 -20.79 -16.65 -3.88
CA ASP A 19 -19.44 -16.24 -4.23
C ASP A 19 -18.83 -15.51 -3.05
N ILE A 20 -17.77 -16.07 -2.47
CA ILE A 20 -17.04 -15.43 -1.39
C ILE A 20 -16.28 -14.27 -2.00
N VAL A 21 -16.76 -13.04 -1.77
CA VAL A 21 -16.05 -11.82 -2.16
C VAL A 21 -15.04 -11.49 -1.08
N TRP A 22 -13.76 -11.59 -1.43
CA TRP A 22 -12.67 -11.18 -0.56
C TRP A 22 -12.39 -9.69 -0.76
N ASP A 23 -12.50 -8.91 0.31
CA ASP A 23 -12.12 -7.50 0.32
C ASP A 23 -10.71 -7.35 0.93
N PHE A 24 -9.76 -6.87 0.13
CA PHE A 24 -8.39 -6.66 0.54
C PHE A 24 -8.11 -5.16 0.69
N TRP A 25 -7.45 -4.82 1.82
CA TRP A 25 -7.01 -3.45 2.06
C TRP A 25 -5.95 -3.02 1.05
N ASN A 26 -6.08 -1.79 0.56
CA ASN A 26 -5.04 -1.16 -0.23
C ASN A 26 -3.86 -0.71 0.67
N TYR A 27 -2.66 -0.72 0.11
CA TYR A 27 -1.44 -0.43 0.85
C TYR A 27 -0.71 0.78 0.29
N ASN A 28 -0.10 1.56 1.19
CA ASN A 28 0.84 2.62 0.86
C ASN A 28 2.27 2.17 1.17
N MET A 29 3.23 2.63 0.36
CA MET A 29 4.65 2.65 0.74
C MET A 29 4.87 3.90 1.57
N VAL A 30 5.30 3.73 2.82
CA VAL A 30 5.43 4.82 3.79
C VAL A 30 6.89 5.09 4.04
N PHE A 31 7.31 6.34 3.94
CA PHE A 31 8.66 6.80 4.19
C PHE A 31 8.72 7.62 5.47
N ALA A 32 9.63 7.24 6.37
CA ALA A 32 10.06 8.04 7.49
C ALA A 32 11.51 8.48 7.25
N VAL A 33 11.78 9.77 7.32
CA VAL A 33 13.11 10.34 7.01
C VAL A 33 13.65 11.08 8.22
N THR A 34 14.82 10.68 8.69
CA THR A 34 15.49 11.31 9.81
C THR A 34 16.90 11.75 9.42
N ASP A 35 17.48 12.66 10.20
CA ASP A 35 18.92 12.91 10.15
C ASP A 35 19.67 11.92 11.08
N ALA A 36 21.00 12.06 11.09
CA ALA A 36 21.86 11.23 11.95
C ALA A 36 21.63 11.45 13.47
N ALA A 37 21.00 12.55 13.86
CA ALA A 37 20.61 12.85 15.26
C ALA A 37 19.21 12.32 15.58
N GLY A 38 18.49 11.75 14.60
CA GLY A 38 17.13 11.21 14.75
C GLY A 38 16.02 12.25 14.65
N ARG A 39 16.33 13.51 14.20
CA ARG A 39 15.28 14.52 13.97
C ARG A 39 14.45 14.11 12.75
N ASP A 40 13.14 14.30 12.84
CA ASP A 40 12.21 14.02 11.74
C ASP A 40 12.34 15.09 10.63
N LEU A 41 12.90 14.70 9.49
CA LEU A 41 13.11 15.63 8.35
C LEU A 41 11.84 15.80 7.50
N LEU A 42 10.73 15.13 7.84
CA LEU A 42 9.42 15.36 7.25
C LEU A 42 8.52 16.25 8.13
N ASP A 43 8.99 16.64 9.32
CA ASP A 43 8.31 17.63 10.18
C ASP A 43 8.51 19.05 9.62
N PRO A 44 7.42 19.76 9.25
CA PRO A 44 7.51 21.15 8.78
C PRO A 44 8.14 22.13 9.79
N ALA A 45 8.14 21.78 11.07
CA ALA A 45 8.73 22.61 12.12
C ALA A 45 10.27 22.49 12.21
N VAL A 46 10.85 21.46 11.59
CA VAL A 46 12.30 21.29 11.52
C VAL A 46 12.87 22.19 10.43
N GLU A 47 13.82 23.07 10.77
CA GLU A 47 14.35 24.09 9.86
C GLU A 47 15.04 23.50 8.62
N GLU A 48 15.69 22.35 8.77
CA GLU A 48 16.42 21.65 7.70
C GLU A 48 15.60 20.48 7.12
N ASN A 49 14.25 20.56 7.18
CA ASN A 49 13.39 19.52 6.62
C ASN A 49 13.55 19.40 5.10
N VAL A 50 13.18 18.21 4.57
CA VAL A 50 13.30 17.94 3.13
C VAL A 50 12.07 18.39 2.32
N LEU A 51 11.03 18.91 2.95
CA LEU A 51 9.77 19.27 2.30
C LEU A 51 9.90 20.45 1.33
N GLY A 52 10.93 21.30 1.51
CA GLY A 52 11.26 22.38 0.59
C GLY A 52 11.94 21.92 -0.70
N ASN A 53 12.36 20.66 -0.77
CA ASN A 53 12.98 20.08 -1.94
C ASN A 53 11.92 19.70 -3.00
N ASP A 54 12.37 19.56 -4.25
CA ASP A 54 11.53 19.11 -5.37
C ASP A 54 11.41 17.57 -5.36
N ILE A 55 10.71 17.02 -4.34
CA ILE A 55 10.55 15.57 -4.16
C ILE A 55 9.66 15.02 -5.26
N ARG A 56 10.10 13.93 -5.91
CA ARG A 56 9.39 13.27 -7.01
C ARG A 56 9.45 11.75 -6.89
N VAL A 57 8.34 11.09 -7.20
CA VAL A 57 8.29 9.65 -7.41
C VAL A 57 8.07 9.37 -8.89
N TYR A 58 8.89 8.50 -9.45
CA TYR A 58 8.79 8.02 -10.84
C TYR A 58 8.27 6.59 -10.84
N TYR A 59 7.07 6.37 -11.34
CA TYR A 59 6.43 5.06 -11.39
C TYR A 59 5.67 4.87 -12.71
N ARG A 60 5.97 3.80 -13.44
CA ARG A 60 5.31 3.43 -14.71
C ARG A 60 5.26 4.56 -15.75
N GLY A 61 6.31 5.37 -15.82
CA GLY A 61 6.41 6.49 -16.76
C GLY A 61 5.71 7.78 -16.31
N GLU A 62 5.03 7.75 -15.17
CA GLU A 62 4.38 8.91 -14.55
C GLU A 62 5.26 9.50 -13.45
N VAL A 63 5.07 10.80 -13.19
CA VAL A 63 5.75 11.55 -12.13
C VAL A 63 4.73 12.02 -11.10
N TYR A 64 4.99 11.69 -9.84
CA TYR A 64 4.16 12.08 -8.70
C TYR A 64 4.93 13.03 -7.81
N VAL A 65 4.31 14.14 -7.44
CA VAL A 65 4.84 15.12 -6.50
C VAL A 65 3.94 15.15 -5.26
N PRO A 66 4.44 15.60 -4.09
CA PRO A 66 3.60 15.77 -2.92
C PRO A 66 2.36 16.60 -3.27
N ALA A 67 1.19 16.04 -3.01
CA ALA A 67 -0.09 16.63 -3.37
C ALA A 67 -1.09 16.46 -2.23
N ASP A 68 -2.11 17.31 -2.23
CA ASP A 68 -3.29 17.12 -1.38
C ASP A 68 -4.15 15.93 -1.86
N ASP A 69 -5.05 15.46 -1.01
CA ASP A 69 -5.88 14.27 -1.28
C ASP A 69 -6.81 14.43 -2.48
N SER A 70 -7.15 15.66 -2.90
CA SER A 70 -8.07 15.91 -4.00
C SER A 70 -7.54 15.39 -5.34
N ARG A 71 -6.23 15.50 -5.57
CA ARG A 71 -5.58 15.02 -6.79
C ARG A 71 -5.34 13.51 -6.83
N ALA A 72 -5.35 12.85 -5.68
CA ALA A 72 -5.19 11.41 -5.59
C ALA A 72 -6.34 10.65 -6.23
N MET A 73 -7.56 11.14 -6.08
CA MET A 73 -8.77 10.53 -6.67
C MET A 73 -8.78 10.63 -8.20
N GLU A 74 -8.28 11.73 -8.75
CA GLU A 74 -8.20 11.93 -10.21
C GLU A 74 -7.24 10.95 -10.91
N ARG A 75 -6.25 10.41 -10.18
CA ARG A 75 -5.21 9.51 -10.71
C ARG A 75 -5.40 8.03 -10.32
N GLY A 76 -6.63 7.61 -10.07
CA GLY A 76 -6.90 6.21 -9.70
C GLY A 76 -6.36 5.81 -8.33
N GLY A 77 -6.21 6.77 -7.42
CA GLY A 77 -5.76 6.53 -6.04
C GLY A 77 -4.24 6.56 -5.84
N LEU A 78 -3.43 6.56 -6.92
CA LEU A 78 -1.98 6.72 -6.79
C LEU A 78 -1.63 8.21 -6.55
N ALA A 79 -1.02 8.48 -5.41
CA ALA A 79 -0.53 9.81 -5.05
C ALA A 79 0.65 9.72 -4.09
N LEU A 80 1.49 10.75 -4.10
CA LEU A 80 2.48 10.99 -3.07
C LEU A 80 1.89 12.00 -2.07
N ARG A 81 1.71 11.58 -0.82
CA ARG A 81 1.06 12.38 0.23
C ARG A 81 2.03 12.63 1.37
N HIS A 82 2.00 13.83 1.91
CA HIS A 82 2.67 14.15 3.16
C HIS A 82 1.62 14.32 4.25
N GLY A 83 1.87 13.76 5.43
CA GLY A 83 0.98 13.86 6.55
C GLY A 83 1.59 13.38 7.87
N TYR A 84 0.89 13.63 8.97
CA TYR A 84 1.26 13.13 10.28
C TYR A 84 0.60 11.78 10.52
N ASP A 85 1.38 10.81 10.92
CA ASP A 85 0.92 9.47 11.32
C ASP A 85 0.81 9.42 12.84
N GLU A 86 -0.42 9.39 13.35
CA GLU A 86 -0.70 9.41 14.79
C GLU A 86 -0.24 8.12 15.49
N GLU A 87 -0.26 6.97 14.78
CA GLU A 87 0.18 5.70 15.34
C GLU A 87 1.71 5.63 15.47
N ALA A 88 2.41 6.14 14.47
CA ALA A 88 3.87 6.21 14.46
C ALA A 88 4.43 7.44 15.20
N ASP A 89 3.58 8.41 15.58
CA ASP A 89 3.92 9.69 16.21
C ASP A 89 5.01 10.46 15.43
N ARG A 90 4.81 10.58 14.11
CA ARG A 90 5.75 11.27 13.20
C ARG A 90 5.12 11.71 11.89
N TYR A 91 5.82 12.60 11.19
CA TYR A 91 5.46 12.89 9.80
C TYR A 91 5.98 11.80 8.85
N VAL A 92 5.21 11.57 7.78
CA VAL A 92 5.52 10.56 6.78
C VAL A 92 5.23 11.08 5.38
N LEU A 93 5.93 10.52 4.39
CA LEU A 93 5.51 10.54 2.99
C LEU A 93 4.93 9.17 2.65
N ALA A 94 3.75 9.13 2.06
CA ALA A 94 3.08 7.90 1.66
C ALA A 94 2.84 7.90 0.15
N PHE A 95 3.26 6.86 -0.54
CA PHE A 95 3.00 6.64 -1.96
C PHE A 95 2.11 5.41 -2.15
N GLY A 96 1.00 5.54 -2.80
CA GLY A 96 0.00 4.48 -3.05
C GLY A 96 -1.33 5.09 -3.50
N LEU A 97 -2.40 4.33 -3.61
CA LEU A 97 -2.80 3.06 -2.99
C LEU A 97 -2.51 1.85 -3.91
N PHE A 98 -1.90 0.80 -3.39
CA PHE A 98 -1.66 -0.44 -4.12
C PHE A 98 -2.62 -1.53 -3.65
N SER A 99 -3.44 -2.05 -4.57
CA SER A 99 -4.35 -3.15 -4.30
C SER A 99 -3.66 -4.49 -4.49
N PRO A 100 -3.72 -5.44 -3.54
CA PRO A 100 -3.22 -6.79 -3.74
C PRO A 100 -3.94 -7.53 -4.88
N ALA A 101 -5.19 -7.17 -5.19
CA ALA A 101 -5.95 -7.73 -6.30
C ALA A 101 -5.32 -7.44 -7.67
N ASP A 102 -4.56 -6.34 -7.79
CA ASP A 102 -3.86 -5.97 -9.02
C ASP A 102 -2.57 -6.78 -9.26
N GLN A 103 -2.27 -7.74 -8.38
CA GLN A 103 -1.17 -8.70 -8.54
C GLN A 103 0.18 -8.03 -8.81
N HIS A 104 0.60 -7.12 -7.94
CA HIS A 104 1.89 -6.45 -8.05
C HIS A 104 3.03 -7.40 -7.68
N HIS A 105 3.76 -7.88 -8.68
CA HIS A 105 4.95 -8.71 -8.54
C HIS A 105 6.19 -7.91 -8.90
N ARG A 106 7.09 -7.73 -7.94
CA ARG A 106 8.38 -7.04 -8.09
C ARG A 106 8.27 -5.74 -8.87
N GLN A 107 7.28 -4.92 -8.52
CA GLN A 107 7.13 -3.58 -9.09
C GLN A 107 8.21 -2.67 -8.52
N THR A 108 8.69 -1.72 -9.33
CA THR A 108 9.70 -0.77 -8.91
C THR A 108 9.25 0.66 -9.14
N PHE A 109 9.66 1.54 -8.26
CA PHE A 109 9.61 2.98 -8.47
C PHE A 109 10.86 3.65 -7.89
N THR A 110 11.15 4.86 -8.35
CA THR A 110 12.26 5.66 -7.83
C THR A 110 11.71 6.88 -7.11
N ILE A 111 12.20 7.16 -5.91
CA ILE A 111 12.00 8.43 -5.23
C ILE A 111 13.26 9.29 -5.37
N ASP A 112 13.09 10.50 -5.89
CA ASP A 112 14.09 11.55 -5.97
C ASP A 112 13.78 12.58 -4.88
N TRP A 113 14.73 12.82 -3.99
CA TRP A 113 14.53 13.70 -2.84
C TRP A 113 14.77 15.17 -3.15
N GLY A 114 15.16 15.50 -4.38
CA GLY A 114 15.43 16.88 -4.81
C GLY A 114 16.72 17.48 -4.23
N ASP A 115 17.48 16.71 -3.46
CA ASP A 115 18.78 17.05 -2.88
C ASP A 115 19.97 16.39 -3.59
N GLY A 116 19.69 15.75 -4.74
CA GLY A 116 20.65 14.97 -5.52
C GLY A 116 20.73 13.50 -5.09
N THR A 117 19.99 13.09 -4.08
CA THR A 117 19.88 11.67 -3.68
C THR A 117 18.61 11.02 -4.21
N ARG A 118 18.68 9.71 -4.47
CA ARG A 118 17.58 8.89 -4.97
C ARG A 118 17.60 7.53 -4.30
N ASN A 119 16.44 6.93 -4.15
CA ASN A 119 16.31 5.54 -3.75
C ASN A 119 15.42 4.79 -4.74
N GLU A 120 15.78 3.55 -5.03
CA GLU A 120 14.92 2.62 -5.74
C GLU A 120 14.15 1.77 -4.71
N VAL A 121 12.84 1.71 -4.88
CA VAL A 121 11.96 0.86 -4.08
C VAL A 121 11.39 -0.22 -4.98
N ALA A 122 11.58 -1.47 -4.58
CA ALA A 122 10.91 -2.61 -5.21
C ALA A 122 9.96 -3.27 -4.21
N PHE A 123 8.80 -3.72 -4.68
CA PHE A 123 7.80 -4.31 -3.80
C PHE A 123 6.99 -5.41 -4.47
N ASP A 124 6.51 -6.32 -3.64
CA ASP A 124 5.47 -7.27 -3.98
C ASP A 124 4.21 -6.93 -3.17
N CYS A 125 3.04 -7.00 -3.81
CA CYS A 125 1.74 -6.86 -3.18
C CYS A 125 0.72 -7.63 -4.01
N TYR A 126 0.43 -8.87 -3.61
CA TYR A 126 -0.45 -9.74 -4.38
C TYR A 126 -1.19 -10.72 -3.48
N VAL A 127 -2.26 -11.29 -4.02
CA VAL A 127 -3.02 -12.35 -3.37
C VAL A 127 -2.47 -13.70 -3.81
N ALA A 128 -2.19 -14.57 -2.85
CA ALA A 128 -1.73 -15.95 -3.06
C ALA A 128 -2.53 -16.91 -2.19
N GLY A 129 -2.43 -18.19 -2.52
CA GLY A 129 -3.12 -19.28 -1.81
C GLY A 129 -4.35 -19.78 -2.55
N PRO A 130 -5.00 -20.81 -2.01
CA PRO A 130 -6.23 -21.35 -2.59
C PRO A 130 -7.39 -20.34 -2.45
N GLU A 131 -8.38 -20.47 -3.32
CA GLU A 131 -9.54 -19.57 -3.37
C GLU A 131 -10.29 -19.50 -2.04
N GLU A 132 -10.35 -20.62 -1.31
CA GLU A 132 -11.02 -20.72 -0.01
C GLU A 132 -10.25 -20.03 1.12
N ARG A 133 -8.95 -19.78 0.92
CA ARG A 133 -8.04 -19.14 1.91
C ARG A 133 -6.99 -18.27 1.25
N PRO A 134 -7.39 -17.20 0.57
CA PRO A 134 -6.45 -16.30 -0.02
C PRO A 134 -5.67 -15.54 1.07
N ALA A 135 -4.41 -15.25 0.80
CA ALA A 135 -3.55 -14.49 1.69
C ALA A 135 -2.78 -13.43 0.92
N VAL A 136 -2.70 -12.22 1.46
CA VAL A 136 -1.88 -11.15 0.89
C VAL A 136 -0.41 -11.47 1.15
N ARG A 137 0.39 -11.41 0.09
CA ARG A 137 1.85 -11.50 0.12
C ARG A 137 2.43 -10.12 -0.10
N LYS A 138 3.35 -9.76 0.78
CA LYS A 138 4.00 -8.44 0.79
C LYS A 138 5.49 -8.61 1.02
N SER A 139 6.28 -7.89 0.24
CA SER A 139 7.71 -7.70 0.47
C SER A 139 8.13 -6.33 -0.01
N LEU A 140 9.15 -5.78 0.60
CA LEU A 140 9.67 -4.46 0.33
C LEU A 140 11.19 -4.50 0.27
N TYR A 141 11.74 -3.82 -0.71
CA TYR A 141 13.17 -3.73 -0.96
C TYR A 141 13.55 -2.27 -1.18
N LEU A 142 14.60 -1.84 -0.54
CA LEU A 142 15.20 -0.52 -0.70
C LEU A 142 16.60 -0.68 -1.30
N ASP A 143 16.83 -0.07 -2.46
CA ASP A 143 18.13 -0.12 -3.17
C ASP A 143 18.66 -1.55 -3.36
N GLY A 144 17.72 -2.50 -3.58
CA GLY A 144 18.01 -3.92 -3.80
C GLY A 144 18.06 -4.79 -2.55
N GLU A 145 18.08 -4.20 -1.36
CA GLU A 145 18.07 -4.93 -0.08
C GLU A 145 16.66 -5.05 0.48
N GLN A 146 16.31 -6.27 0.95
CA GLN A 146 15.00 -6.48 1.58
C GLN A 146 14.96 -5.77 2.93
N THR A 147 13.91 -4.99 3.17
CA THR A 147 13.70 -4.33 4.47
C THR A 147 13.16 -5.35 5.48
N GLU A 148 13.70 -5.30 6.70
CA GLU A 148 13.23 -6.12 7.83
C GLU A 148 12.08 -5.46 8.61
N ASP A 149 11.81 -4.19 8.31
CA ASP A 149 10.77 -3.41 8.97
C ASP A 149 9.35 -3.87 8.63
N THR A 150 8.40 -3.37 9.39
CA THR A 150 6.96 -3.59 9.14
C THR A 150 6.67 -3.41 7.65
N PRO A 151 5.92 -4.33 7.03
CA PRO A 151 5.67 -4.26 5.60
C PRO A 151 5.24 -2.86 5.18
N TYR A 152 6.05 -2.26 4.25
CA TYR A 152 5.82 -0.95 3.64
C TYR A 152 6.22 0.30 4.44
N LEU A 153 6.88 0.18 5.57
CA LEU A 153 7.59 1.29 6.20
C LEU A 153 9.07 1.28 5.79
N ILE A 154 9.50 2.37 5.18
CA ILE A 154 10.89 2.62 4.77
C ILE A 154 11.47 3.69 5.67
N ARG A 155 12.54 3.36 6.40
CA ARG A 155 13.28 4.31 7.22
C ARG A 155 14.54 4.74 6.50
N LEU A 156 14.71 6.04 6.34
CA LEU A 156 15.86 6.66 5.69
C LEU A 156 16.55 7.60 6.67
N VAL A 157 17.88 7.57 6.65
CA VAL A 157 18.72 8.52 7.38
C VAL A 157 19.49 9.35 6.35
N LYS A 158 19.42 10.68 6.46
CA LYS A 158 20.05 11.65 5.57
C LYS A 158 21.11 12.50 6.30
#